data_9d3bded4d565fc15e8791425cb44a059
#
_entry.id   9d3bded4d565fc15e8791425cb44a059
#
_cell.length_a   1.000
_cell.length_b   1.000
_cell.length_c   1.000
_cell.angle_alpha   90.00
_cell.angle_beta   90.00
_cell.angle_gamma   90.00
#
_symmetry.space_group_name_H-M   'P 1'
#
loop_
_entity.id
_entity.type
_entity.pdbx_description
1 polymer ?
#
loop_
_entity_poly.entity_id
_entity_poly.type
_entity_poly.pdbx_seq_one_letter_code
_entity_poly.pdbx_strand_id
1 'polypeptide(L)'
;SSVGNPSLYASTDYNADLKWEFFPKSNEIFSVGVFGKYIENPINDVTINSASNDISYVNSGDLATAFGAELEIRKNIFEKESMEGHLKNNLSFGFNASYMSSSQDLDKEKVIKETTAAGYPISVDFTNTKDGLSGASDLLLNADVSYYKEYKNDKSLQATLAYNYFSDRIFAIGTENKGDLIDEGVGTLDFVFKTMLNKNLGIGLSAKNLLEPTIKRMQEVQNVTVSSYKTGINAKLSISYNF
;
A
#
# COMPACT_ATOMS: atom_id res chain seq x y z
N SER A 1 17.74 13.63 -9.27
CA SER A 1 18.61 12.83 -8.38
C SER A 1 18.16 12.96 -6.93
N SER A 2 18.76 12.18 -6.00
CA SER A 2 18.50 12.27 -4.55
C SER A 2 19.72 12.87 -3.86
N VAL A 3 19.47 13.83 -2.98
CA VAL A 3 20.51 14.52 -2.17
C VAL A 3 20.30 14.14 -0.71
N GLY A 4 21.32 13.60 -0.06
CA GLY A 4 21.27 13.25 1.36
C GLY A 4 21.21 14.48 2.27
N ASN A 5 20.55 14.35 3.43
CA ASN A 5 20.50 15.37 4.47
C ASN A 5 21.06 14.81 5.78
N PRO A 6 22.34 15.12 6.13
CA PRO A 6 22.92 14.66 7.38
C PRO A 6 22.40 15.40 8.62
N SER A 7 21.59 16.45 8.46
CA SER A 7 21.00 17.21 9.57
C SER A 7 19.63 16.67 10.04
N LEU A 8 19.18 15.54 9.48
CA LEU A 8 17.93 14.91 9.94
C LEU A 8 18.01 14.49 11.41
N TYR A 9 16.94 14.72 12.12
CA TYR A 9 16.77 14.25 13.49
C TYR A 9 15.47 13.44 13.62
N ALA A 10 15.37 12.68 14.70
CA ALA A 10 14.28 11.70 14.88
C ALA A 10 12.91 12.37 14.95
N SER A 11 11.96 11.76 14.28
CA SER A 11 10.53 11.95 14.46
C SER A 11 10.03 11.14 15.65
N THR A 12 9.00 11.59 16.35
CA THR A 12 8.35 10.86 17.44
C THR A 12 6.89 10.65 17.11
N ASP A 13 6.47 9.39 17.13
CA ASP A 13 5.10 8.99 16.77
C ASP A 13 4.34 8.51 17.99
N TYR A 14 3.16 9.09 18.21
CA TYR A 14 2.16 8.62 19.17
C TYR A 14 0.99 8.03 18.42
N ASN A 15 0.65 6.77 18.71
CA ASN A 15 -0.41 6.04 18.02
C ASN A 15 -1.47 5.59 19.03
N ALA A 16 -2.74 5.66 18.61
CA ALA A 16 -3.86 5.10 19.34
C ALA A 16 -4.80 4.38 18.37
N ASP A 17 -5.14 3.14 18.71
CA ASP A 17 -5.95 2.26 17.86
C ASP A 17 -7.08 1.66 18.71
N LEU A 18 -8.26 1.56 18.12
CA LEU A 18 -9.41 0.84 18.67
C LEU A 18 -9.98 -0.06 17.58
N LYS A 19 -10.04 -1.36 17.86
CA LYS A 19 -10.56 -2.37 16.92
C LYS A 19 -11.62 -3.22 17.60
N TRP A 20 -12.74 -3.43 16.90
CA TRP A 20 -13.78 -4.38 17.27
C TRP A 20 -13.79 -5.51 16.24
N GLU A 21 -13.87 -6.74 16.74
CA GLU A 21 -13.83 -7.95 15.92
C GLU A 21 -14.98 -8.88 16.30
N PHE A 22 -15.62 -9.46 15.28
CA PHE A 22 -16.65 -10.46 15.43
C PHE A 22 -16.32 -11.67 14.56
N PHE A 23 -16.36 -12.85 15.15
CA PHE A 23 -16.03 -14.13 14.52
C PHE A 23 -17.29 -15.00 14.43
N PRO A 24 -18.06 -14.95 13.33
CA PRO A 24 -19.26 -15.79 13.15
C PRO A 24 -18.90 -17.28 13.14
N LYS A 25 -17.73 -17.63 12.59
CA LYS A 25 -17.12 -18.96 12.57
C LYS A 25 -15.59 -18.83 12.75
N SER A 26 -14.91 -19.95 12.99
CA SER A 26 -13.45 -19.97 13.21
C SER A 26 -12.62 -19.39 12.05
N ASN A 27 -13.16 -19.41 10.84
CA ASN A 27 -12.51 -18.93 9.61
C ASN A 27 -13.21 -17.73 8.99
N GLU A 28 -14.18 -17.12 9.69
CA GLU A 28 -14.88 -15.91 9.29
C GLU A 28 -14.58 -14.77 10.26
N ILE A 29 -14.41 -13.57 9.73
CA ILE A 29 -14.21 -12.36 10.53
C ILE A 29 -14.98 -11.20 9.92
N PHE A 30 -15.54 -10.37 10.79
CA PHE A 30 -15.96 -9.02 10.50
C PHE A 30 -15.30 -8.09 11.52
N SER A 31 -14.50 -7.14 11.07
CA SER A 31 -13.87 -6.20 11.98
C SER A 31 -13.95 -4.77 11.49
N VAL A 32 -14.03 -3.84 12.42
CA VAL A 32 -13.96 -2.40 12.20
C VAL A 32 -12.95 -1.83 13.18
N GLY A 33 -12.02 -1.04 12.67
CA GLY A 33 -11.02 -0.33 13.45
C GLY A 33 -11.05 1.16 13.15
N VAL A 34 -10.60 1.96 14.11
CA VAL A 34 -10.24 3.36 13.94
C VAL A 34 -8.89 3.61 14.56
N PHE A 35 -8.11 4.48 13.95
CA PHE A 35 -6.79 4.83 14.45
C PHE A 35 -6.53 6.33 14.37
N GLY A 36 -5.63 6.80 15.23
CA GLY A 36 -5.11 8.16 15.20
C GLY A 36 -3.61 8.16 15.41
N LYS A 37 -2.93 9.04 14.72
CA LYS A 37 -1.49 9.29 14.85
C LYS A 37 -1.22 10.76 15.07
N TYR A 38 -0.29 11.04 15.97
CA TYR A 38 0.29 12.34 16.21
C TYR A 38 1.79 12.22 16.07
N ILE A 39 2.38 12.97 15.14
CA ILE A 39 3.77 12.83 14.73
C ILE A 39 4.48 14.15 14.95
N GLU A 40 5.46 14.17 15.84
CA GLU A 40 6.35 15.31 16.06
C GLU A 40 7.52 15.25 15.09
N ASN A 41 7.88 16.38 14.52
CA ASN A 41 8.98 16.55 13.58
C ASN A 41 8.94 15.56 12.39
N PRO A 42 7.84 15.53 11.62
CA PRO A 42 7.69 14.60 10.50
C PRO A 42 8.81 14.76 9.47
N ILE A 43 9.33 13.62 8.99
CA ILE A 43 10.33 13.57 7.94
C ILE A 43 9.63 13.29 6.61
N ASN A 44 9.91 14.11 5.60
CA ASN A 44 9.31 13.97 4.29
C ASN A 44 10.33 14.02 3.16
N ASP A 45 10.01 13.34 2.07
CA ASP A 45 10.62 13.58 0.76
C ASP A 45 10.14 14.94 0.24
N VAL A 46 11.08 15.80 -0.14
CA VAL A 46 10.79 17.13 -0.65
C VAL A 46 11.56 17.39 -1.94
N THR A 47 10.95 18.09 -2.87
CA THR A 47 11.68 18.64 -4.00
C THR A 47 12.47 19.87 -3.52
N ILE A 48 13.76 19.91 -3.81
CA ILE A 48 14.59 21.06 -3.47
C ILE A 48 14.69 22.03 -4.66
N ASN A 49 14.91 23.29 -4.34
CA ASN A 49 15.04 24.33 -5.35
C ASN A 49 16.38 24.23 -6.06
N SER A 50 16.48 23.35 -7.04
CA SER A 50 17.65 23.09 -7.87
C SER A 50 17.28 23.04 -9.34
N ALA A 51 18.24 23.25 -10.23
CA ALA A 51 18.04 23.20 -11.67
C ALA A 51 17.61 21.82 -12.18
N SER A 52 17.90 20.75 -11.41
CA SER A 52 17.61 19.34 -11.75
C SER A 52 16.37 18.77 -11.05
N ASN A 53 15.61 19.57 -10.28
CA ASN A 53 14.48 19.12 -9.47
C ASN A 53 14.88 17.92 -8.58
N ASP A 54 15.96 18.07 -7.83
CA ASP A 54 16.45 17.04 -6.94
C ASP A 54 15.50 16.84 -5.76
N ILE A 55 15.55 15.66 -5.17
CA ILE A 55 14.77 15.30 -4.00
C ILE A 55 15.70 15.16 -2.80
N SER A 56 15.27 15.64 -1.64
CA SER A 56 15.95 15.43 -0.36
C SER A 56 14.94 15.05 0.72
N TYR A 57 15.45 14.78 1.91
CA TYR A 57 14.66 14.43 3.09
C TYR A 57 14.84 15.55 4.12
N VAL A 58 13.74 16.04 4.69
CA VAL A 58 13.77 17.10 5.70
C VAL A 58 12.75 16.85 6.81
N ASN A 59 13.03 17.35 8.01
CA ASN A 59 12.00 17.54 9.03
C ASN A 59 11.18 18.76 8.60
N SER A 60 10.07 18.52 7.90
CA SER A 60 9.34 19.53 7.12
C SER A 60 8.53 20.52 7.95
N GLY A 61 8.23 20.20 9.19
CA GLY A 61 7.45 21.03 10.11
C GLY A 61 7.52 20.47 11.52
N ASP A 62 6.71 21.03 12.44
CA ASP A 62 6.71 20.60 13.83
C ASP A 62 5.75 19.44 14.08
N LEU A 63 4.65 19.37 13.32
CA LEU A 63 3.54 18.47 13.59
C LEU A 63 2.91 17.89 12.34
N ALA A 64 2.59 16.60 12.42
CA ALA A 64 1.64 15.96 11.53
C ALA A 64 0.61 15.13 12.30
N THR A 65 -0.56 14.96 11.73
CA THR A 65 -1.64 14.13 12.26
C THR A 65 -2.20 13.23 11.16
N ALA A 66 -2.65 12.04 11.53
CA ALA A 66 -3.41 11.17 10.65
C ALA A 66 -4.52 10.47 11.43
N PHE A 67 -5.69 10.34 10.82
CA PHE A 67 -6.82 9.61 11.37
C PHE A 67 -7.38 8.70 10.29
N GLY A 68 -7.82 7.52 10.68
CA GLY A 68 -8.36 6.60 9.72
C GLY A 68 -9.30 5.57 10.30
N ALA A 69 -9.93 4.82 9.39
CA ALA A 69 -10.79 3.71 9.69
C ALA A 69 -10.44 2.51 8.82
N GLU A 70 -10.59 1.33 9.37
CA GLU A 70 -10.31 0.06 8.72
C GLU A 70 -11.53 -0.86 8.80
N LEU A 71 -11.78 -1.59 7.73
CA LEU A 71 -12.81 -2.62 7.62
C LEU A 71 -12.16 -3.90 7.12
N GLU A 72 -12.43 -5.02 7.79
CA GLU A 72 -12.06 -6.35 7.30
C GLU A 72 -13.28 -7.26 7.31
N ILE A 73 -13.50 -7.94 6.20
CA ILE A 73 -14.54 -8.96 6.05
C ILE A 73 -13.88 -10.20 5.47
N ARG A 74 -14.05 -11.35 6.13
CA ARG A 74 -13.74 -12.65 5.56
C ARG A 74 -14.90 -13.58 5.81
N LYS A 75 -15.45 -14.15 4.74
CA LYS A 75 -16.64 -14.97 4.81
C LYS A 75 -16.59 -16.15 3.85
N ASN A 76 -17.05 -17.30 4.32
CA ASN A 76 -17.39 -18.42 3.44
C ASN A 76 -18.74 -18.18 2.80
N ILE A 77 -18.77 -18.03 1.47
CA ILE A 77 -20.00 -17.91 0.69
C ILE A 77 -20.74 -19.25 0.73
N PHE A 78 -20.02 -20.35 0.54
CA PHE A 78 -20.47 -21.66 0.88
C PHE A 78 -19.32 -22.53 1.40
N GLU A 79 -19.67 -23.50 2.22
CA GLU A 79 -18.76 -24.53 2.72
C GLU A 79 -19.57 -25.83 2.79
N LYS A 80 -19.07 -26.88 2.15
CA LYS A 80 -19.63 -28.23 2.19
C LYS A 80 -18.53 -29.22 2.50
N GLU A 81 -18.79 -30.09 3.44
CA GLU A 81 -17.97 -31.25 3.76
C GLU A 81 -18.75 -32.52 3.38
N SER A 82 -18.15 -33.39 2.57
CA SER A 82 -18.78 -34.65 2.18
C SER A 82 -18.70 -35.64 3.35
N MET A 83 -19.82 -36.31 3.66
CA MET A 83 -19.85 -37.37 4.67
C MET A 83 -18.95 -38.56 4.32
N GLU A 84 -18.71 -38.81 3.04
CA GLU A 84 -17.78 -39.83 2.55
C GLU A 84 -16.37 -39.26 2.44
N GLY A 85 -15.58 -39.33 3.53
CA GLY A 85 -14.15 -39.04 3.53
C GLY A 85 -13.75 -37.60 3.85
N HIS A 86 -14.63 -36.80 4.47
CA HIS A 86 -14.35 -35.43 4.94
C HIS A 86 -13.78 -34.49 3.85
N LEU A 87 -14.22 -34.66 2.60
CA LEU A 87 -13.75 -33.85 1.47
C LEU A 87 -14.37 -32.44 1.51
N LYS A 88 -13.51 -31.45 1.54
CA LYS A 88 -13.92 -30.03 1.61
C LYS A 88 -14.24 -29.45 0.24
N ASN A 89 -15.25 -28.60 0.19
CA ASN A 89 -15.58 -27.75 -0.94
C ASN A 89 -16.00 -26.37 -0.39
N ASN A 90 -15.21 -25.37 -0.67
CA ASN A 90 -15.37 -24.04 -0.08
C ASN A 90 -15.20 -22.95 -1.12
N LEU A 91 -16.02 -21.92 -1.05
CA LEU A 91 -15.85 -20.65 -1.73
C LEU A 91 -15.83 -19.57 -0.67
N SER A 92 -14.71 -18.84 -0.56
CA SER A 92 -14.53 -17.77 0.38
C SER A 92 -14.33 -16.42 -0.33
N PHE A 93 -14.71 -15.36 0.37
CA PHE A 93 -14.53 -13.98 -0.01
C PHE A 93 -13.79 -13.26 1.11
N GLY A 94 -12.78 -12.50 0.74
CA GLY A 94 -12.04 -11.58 1.60
C GLY A 94 -12.17 -10.15 1.07
N PHE A 95 -12.32 -9.19 1.98
CA PHE A 95 -12.32 -7.77 1.68
C PHE A 95 -11.68 -7.00 2.81
N ASN A 96 -10.75 -6.11 2.48
CA ASN A 96 -10.14 -5.15 3.39
C ASN A 96 -10.21 -3.77 2.76
N ALA A 97 -10.58 -2.78 3.56
CA ALA A 97 -10.53 -1.38 3.19
C ALA A 97 -9.89 -0.58 4.33
N SER A 98 -9.00 0.34 4.00
CA SER A 98 -8.45 1.31 4.91
C SER A 98 -8.58 2.69 4.30
N TYR A 99 -9.16 3.62 5.06
CA TYR A 99 -9.23 5.03 4.70
C TYR A 99 -8.51 5.85 5.73
N MET A 100 -7.67 6.78 5.28
CA MET A 100 -6.90 7.67 6.13
C MET A 100 -6.99 9.10 5.60
N SER A 101 -7.13 10.06 6.51
CA SER A 101 -6.94 11.48 6.25
C SER A 101 -5.75 11.96 7.07
N SER A 102 -4.82 12.64 6.44
CA SER A 102 -3.62 13.17 7.09
C SER A 102 -3.44 14.65 6.82
N SER A 103 -2.75 15.32 7.72
CA SER A 103 -2.38 16.73 7.58
C SER A 103 -1.09 17.00 8.33
N GLN A 104 -0.22 17.80 7.74
CA GLN A 104 1.03 18.25 8.36
C GLN A 104 1.27 19.73 8.06
N ASP A 105 1.97 20.38 8.97
CA ASP A 105 2.46 21.74 8.76
C ASP A 105 3.78 21.68 7.97
N LEU A 106 3.92 22.59 7.00
CA LEU A 106 5.13 22.76 6.19
C LEU A 106 5.76 24.11 6.50
N ASP A 107 6.97 24.10 7.07
CA ASP A 107 7.71 25.30 7.49
C ASP A 107 9.06 25.40 6.77
N LYS A 108 9.09 26.18 5.71
CA LYS A 108 10.32 26.42 4.94
C LYS A 108 11.41 27.13 5.73
N GLU A 109 11.02 28.07 6.61
CA GLU A 109 11.99 28.85 7.37
C GLU A 109 12.72 27.97 8.38
N LYS A 110 11.97 27.05 9.03
CA LYS A 110 12.54 26.02 9.89
C LYS A 110 13.55 25.16 9.15
N VAL A 111 13.17 24.59 7.99
CA VAL A 111 14.03 23.72 7.19
C VAL A 111 15.32 24.44 6.80
N ILE A 112 15.23 25.65 6.25
CA ILE A 112 16.40 26.42 5.81
C ILE A 112 17.30 26.78 7.00
N LYS A 113 16.71 27.22 8.10
CA LYS A 113 17.45 27.58 9.31
C LYS A 113 18.22 26.39 9.90
N GLU A 114 17.55 25.25 10.08
CA GLU A 114 18.13 24.06 10.69
C GLU A 114 19.23 23.43 9.83
N THR A 115 18.97 23.28 8.52
CA THR A 115 19.96 22.72 7.60
C THR A 115 21.18 23.64 7.40
N THR A 116 20.97 24.95 7.40
CA THR A 116 22.06 25.95 7.35
C THR A 116 22.90 25.90 8.62
N ALA A 117 22.27 25.84 9.79
CA ALA A 117 22.99 25.76 11.08
C ALA A 117 23.81 24.46 11.19
N ALA A 118 23.39 23.39 10.58
CA ALA A 118 24.11 22.13 10.50
C ALA A 118 25.25 22.11 9.44
N GLY A 119 25.38 23.17 8.64
CA GLY A 119 26.41 23.28 7.60
C GLY A 119 26.04 22.61 6.25
N TYR A 120 24.77 22.18 6.09
CA TYR A 120 24.28 21.52 4.87
C TYR A 120 22.98 22.18 4.39
N PRO A 121 23.02 23.45 3.91
CA PRO A 121 21.82 24.21 3.60
C PRO A 121 20.99 23.54 2.50
N ILE A 122 19.71 23.25 2.80
CA ILE A 122 18.73 22.75 1.85
C ILE A 122 17.72 23.87 1.58
N SER A 123 17.61 24.27 0.32
CA SER A 123 16.67 25.29 -0.09
C SER A 123 15.35 24.63 -0.50
N VAL A 124 14.29 24.94 0.25
CA VAL A 124 12.91 24.57 -0.06
C VAL A 124 12.07 25.84 -0.15
N ASP A 125 11.04 25.79 -0.95
CA ASP A 125 10.00 26.84 -1.04
C ASP A 125 8.66 26.14 -1.27
N PHE A 126 8.13 25.55 -0.17
CA PHE A 126 6.91 24.73 -0.24
C PHE A 126 5.76 25.47 -0.95
N THR A 127 5.10 24.77 -1.87
CA THR A 127 3.92 25.32 -2.58
C THR A 127 2.77 25.58 -1.60
N ASN A 128 2.60 24.68 -0.62
CA ASN A 128 1.56 24.74 0.41
C ASN A 128 2.17 24.98 1.77
N THR A 129 1.39 25.53 2.71
CA THR A 129 1.76 25.63 4.13
C THR A 129 1.30 24.43 4.96
N LYS A 130 0.37 23.65 4.38
CA LYS A 130 -0.13 22.38 4.94
C LYS A 130 -0.33 21.40 3.81
N ASP A 131 -0.09 20.13 4.11
CA ASP A 131 -0.25 19.06 3.15
C ASP A 131 -0.58 17.72 3.81
N GLY A 132 -0.88 16.68 3.02
CA GLY A 132 -0.93 15.30 3.46
C GLY A 132 0.45 14.72 3.76
N LEU A 133 0.50 13.55 4.40
CA LEU A 133 1.75 12.81 4.62
C LEU A 133 2.27 12.24 3.31
N SER A 134 3.58 12.40 3.05
CA SER A 134 4.21 11.77 1.91
C SER A 134 4.28 10.24 2.08
N GLY A 135 4.21 9.50 0.98
CA GLY A 135 4.31 8.04 0.95
C GLY A 135 3.06 7.27 1.39
N ALA A 136 1.99 7.95 1.81
CA ALA A 136 0.76 7.34 2.28
C ALA A 136 -0.41 7.62 1.32
N SER A 137 -1.14 6.56 0.92
CA SER A 137 -2.39 6.69 0.16
C SER A 137 -3.57 6.81 1.10
N ASP A 138 -4.53 7.68 0.77
CA ASP A 138 -5.72 7.90 1.60
C ASP A 138 -6.68 6.70 1.57
N LEU A 139 -6.68 5.91 0.51
CA LEU A 139 -7.54 4.75 0.35
C LEU A 139 -6.74 3.53 -0.12
N LEU A 140 -6.86 2.44 0.63
CA LEU A 140 -6.36 1.12 0.29
C LEU A 140 -7.54 0.14 0.25
N LEU A 141 -7.65 -0.65 -0.82
CA LEU A 141 -8.66 -1.68 -0.99
C LEU A 141 -8.00 -2.99 -1.40
N ASN A 142 -8.42 -4.07 -0.76
CA ASN A 142 -8.05 -5.42 -1.17
C ASN A 142 -9.31 -6.28 -1.19
N ALA A 143 -9.50 -7.07 -2.23
CA ALA A 143 -10.60 -8.01 -2.34
C ALA A 143 -10.10 -9.32 -2.95
N ASP A 144 -10.50 -10.44 -2.40
CA ASP A 144 -10.18 -11.73 -2.96
C ASP A 144 -11.38 -12.69 -2.96
N VAL A 145 -11.38 -13.58 -3.94
CA VAL A 145 -12.30 -14.73 -4.01
C VAL A 145 -11.44 -15.96 -4.17
N SER A 146 -11.63 -16.93 -3.28
CA SER A 146 -10.87 -18.18 -3.30
C SER A 146 -11.83 -19.37 -3.32
N TYR A 147 -11.67 -20.22 -4.31
CA TYR A 147 -12.36 -21.49 -4.41
C TYR A 147 -11.39 -22.61 -4.08
N TYR A 148 -11.80 -23.50 -3.15
CA TYR A 148 -11.05 -24.68 -2.76
C TYR A 148 -11.93 -25.91 -2.84
N LYS A 149 -11.40 -26.99 -3.40
CA LYS A 149 -12.09 -28.29 -3.46
C LYS A 149 -11.12 -29.44 -3.30
N GLU A 150 -11.48 -30.35 -2.41
CA GLU A 150 -10.84 -31.65 -2.26
C GLU A 150 -11.60 -32.74 -3.02
N TYR A 151 -10.86 -33.68 -3.55
CA TYR A 151 -11.35 -34.87 -4.24
C TYR A 151 -10.76 -36.11 -3.58
N LYS A 152 -11.31 -37.28 -3.85
CA LYS A 152 -10.73 -38.57 -3.41
C LYS A 152 -9.30 -38.74 -3.92
N ASN A 153 -8.50 -39.55 -3.24
CA ASN A 153 -7.11 -39.89 -3.58
C ASN A 153 -6.14 -38.70 -3.50
N ASP A 154 -6.25 -37.88 -2.43
CA ASP A 154 -5.39 -36.76 -2.13
C ASP A 154 -5.27 -35.71 -3.25
N LYS A 155 -6.31 -35.60 -4.04
CA LYS A 155 -6.41 -34.57 -5.06
C LYS A 155 -7.08 -33.32 -4.50
N SER A 156 -6.58 -32.17 -4.88
CA SER A 156 -7.20 -30.89 -4.49
C SER A 156 -7.02 -29.85 -5.59
N LEU A 157 -7.88 -28.86 -5.55
CA LEU A 157 -7.82 -27.69 -6.44
C LEU A 157 -8.06 -26.44 -5.60
N GLN A 158 -7.25 -25.42 -5.82
CA GLN A 158 -7.45 -24.08 -5.28
C GLN A 158 -7.29 -23.06 -6.41
N ALA A 159 -8.20 -22.13 -6.51
CA ALA A 159 -8.12 -20.99 -7.42
C ALA A 159 -8.46 -19.73 -6.64
N THR A 160 -7.60 -18.73 -6.71
CA THR A 160 -7.77 -17.43 -6.02
C THR A 160 -7.59 -16.31 -7.02
N LEU A 161 -8.53 -15.38 -7.03
CA LEU A 161 -8.45 -14.12 -7.74
C LEU A 161 -8.38 -13.01 -6.69
N ALA A 162 -7.35 -12.15 -6.76
CA ALA A 162 -7.12 -11.08 -5.80
C ALA A 162 -6.98 -9.74 -6.52
N TYR A 163 -7.72 -8.74 -6.08
CA TYR A 163 -7.64 -7.37 -6.54
C TYR A 163 -7.11 -6.47 -5.42
N ASN A 164 -6.14 -5.62 -5.75
CA ASN A 164 -5.58 -4.64 -4.83
C ASN A 164 -5.63 -3.26 -5.49
N TYR A 165 -5.96 -2.24 -4.70
CA TYR A 165 -5.98 -0.86 -5.14
C TYR A 165 -5.42 0.05 -4.06
N PHE A 166 -4.65 1.04 -4.46
CA PHE A 166 -4.31 2.20 -3.65
C PHE A 166 -4.61 3.47 -4.44
N SER A 167 -5.11 4.49 -3.73
CA SER A 167 -5.34 5.81 -4.30
C SER A 167 -4.03 6.57 -4.51
N ASP A 168 -4.10 7.71 -5.13
CA ASP A 168 -2.98 8.64 -5.27
C ASP A 168 -2.29 8.89 -3.94
N ARG A 169 -0.99 9.16 -4.00
CA ARG A 169 -0.19 9.53 -2.83
C ARG A 169 0.87 10.55 -3.20
N ILE A 170 1.16 11.42 -2.27
CA ILE A 170 2.31 12.34 -2.38
C ILE A 170 3.59 11.49 -2.37
N PHE A 171 4.36 11.56 -3.44
CA PHE A 171 5.70 10.97 -3.48
C PHE A 171 6.73 11.92 -2.88
N ALA A 172 6.70 13.20 -3.25
CA ALA A 172 7.54 14.23 -2.68
C ALA A 172 6.79 15.56 -2.66
N ILE A 173 6.93 16.27 -1.54
CA ILE A 173 6.33 17.60 -1.36
C ILE A 173 6.95 18.59 -2.34
N GLY A 174 6.09 19.36 -2.98
CA GLY A 174 6.47 20.27 -4.04
C GLY A 174 7.10 21.56 -3.59
N THR A 175 7.82 22.19 -4.49
CA THR A 175 8.46 23.49 -4.28
C THR A 175 7.99 24.51 -5.30
N GLU A 176 8.02 25.79 -4.93
CA GLU A 176 7.57 26.93 -5.73
C GLU A 176 6.09 26.78 -6.15
N ASN A 177 5.76 27.01 -7.41
CA ASN A 177 4.42 26.90 -7.97
C ASN A 177 4.20 25.58 -8.74
N LYS A 178 4.98 24.55 -8.46
CA LYS A 178 4.92 23.28 -9.20
C LYS A 178 3.91 22.30 -8.59
N GLY A 179 3.61 22.44 -7.30
CA GLY A 179 2.84 21.45 -6.55
C GLY A 179 3.64 20.19 -6.28
N ASP A 180 2.99 19.18 -5.74
CA ASP A 180 3.60 17.93 -5.33
C ASP A 180 3.92 17.01 -6.51
N LEU A 181 4.84 16.09 -6.27
CA LEU A 181 4.99 14.91 -7.10
C LEU A 181 4.02 13.84 -6.58
N ILE A 182 3.06 13.47 -7.41
CA ILE A 182 2.01 12.52 -7.05
C ILE A 182 2.23 11.21 -7.80
N ASP A 183 2.29 10.09 -7.08
CA ASP A 183 2.12 8.77 -7.65
C ASP A 183 0.63 8.51 -7.83
N GLU A 184 0.16 8.33 -9.07
CA GLU A 184 -1.24 8.02 -9.36
C GLU A 184 -1.65 6.68 -8.78
N GLY A 185 -2.89 6.58 -8.35
CA GLY A 185 -3.49 5.37 -7.82
C GLY A 185 -3.47 4.21 -8.82
N VAL A 186 -3.26 3.02 -8.31
CA VAL A 186 -3.09 1.81 -9.14
C VAL A 186 -3.93 0.67 -8.62
N GLY A 187 -4.66 0.02 -9.54
CA GLY A 187 -5.34 -1.24 -9.32
C GLY A 187 -4.61 -2.40 -9.98
N THR A 188 -4.38 -3.49 -9.26
CA THR A 188 -3.76 -4.72 -9.76
C THR A 188 -4.69 -5.91 -9.55
N LEU A 189 -4.61 -6.88 -10.45
CA LEU A 189 -5.35 -8.14 -10.38
C LEU A 189 -4.37 -9.31 -10.51
N ASP A 190 -4.42 -10.21 -9.55
CA ASP A 190 -3.58 -11.38 -9.47
C ASP A 190 -4.44 -12.65 -9.49
N PHE A 191 -3.96 -13.69 -10.15
CA PHE A 191 -4.57 -15.01 -10.18
C PHE A 191 -3.58 -16.06 -9.71
N VAL A 192 -4.01 -16.93 -8.79
CA VAL A 192 -3.22 -18.05 -8.31
C VAL A 192 -4.06 -19.32 -8.41
N PHE A 193 -3.49 -20.32 -9.08
CA PHE A 193 -4.06 -21.65 -9.18
C PHE A 193 -3.09 -22.68 -8.63
N LYS A 194 -3.58 -23.61 -7.81
CA LYS A 194 -2.82 -24.73 -7.28
C LYS A 194 -3.67 -25.99 -7.37
N THR A 195 -3.07 -27.11 -7.73
CA THR A 195 -3.71 -28.40 -7.72
C THR A 195 -2.75 -29.49 -7.26
N MET A 196 -3.25 -30.39 -6.43
CA MET A 196 -2.60 -31.66 -6.14
C MET A 196 -3.24 -32.73 -7.02
N LEU A 197 -2.45 -33.39 -7.84
CA LEU A 197 -2.88 -34.47 -8.71
C LEU A 197 -2.91 -35.81 -7.98
N ASN A 198 -2.11 -35.94 -6.96
CA ASN A 198 -2.06 -37.02 -5.97
C ASN A 198 -1.25 -36.56 -4.76
N LYS A 199 -1.02 -37.43 -3.77
CA LYS A 199 -0.26 -37.12 -2.55
C LYS A 199 1.17 -36.58 -2.78
N ASN A 200 1.76 -36.88 -3.94
CA ASN A 200 3.15 -36.58 -4.25
C ASN A 200 3.30 -35.41 -5.25
N LEU A 201 2.38 -35.26 -6.19
CA LEU A 201 2.55 -34.35 -7.34
C LEU A 201 1.59 -33.18 -7.25
N GLY A 202 2.15 -31.97 -7.23
CA GLY A 202 1.42 -30.69 -7.27
C GLY A 202 1.83 -29.83 -8.46
N ILE A 203 0.88 -29.05 -8.96
CA ILE A 203 1.09 -28.04 -10.02
C ILE A 203 0.55 -26.71 -9.49
N GLY A 204 1.30 -25.64 -9.72
CA GLY A 204 0.91 -24.28 -9.42
C GLY A 204 1.09 -23.34 -10.61
N LEU A 205 0.14 -22.47 -10.84
CA LEU A 205 0.20 -21.35 -11.77
C LEU A 205 -0.06 -20.06 -11.00
N SER A 206 0.79 -19.07 -11.19
CA SER A 206 0.60 -17.72 -10.66
C SER A 206 0.72 -16.74 -11.81
N ALA A 207 -0.27 -15.88 -11.99
CA ALA A 207 -0.26 -14.79 -12.94
C ALA A 207 -0.56 -13.50 -12.19
N LYS A 208 0.42 -12.60 -12.14
CA LYS A 208 0.33 -11.32 -11.41
C LYS A 208 0.23 -10.16 -12.37
N ASN A 209 -0.42 -9.10 -11.89
CA ASN A 209 -0.57 -7.84 -12.61
C ASN A 209 -1.35 -7.99 -13.93
N LEU A 210 -2.45 -8.76 -13.91
CA LEU A 210 -3.26 -9.07 -15.10
C LEU A 210 -3.89 -7.85 -15.77
N LEU A 211 -4.11 -6.76 -15.03
CA LEU A 211 -4.67 -5.51 -15.58
C LEU A 211 -3.62 -4.67 -16.31
N GLU A 212 -2.33 -4.98 -16.13
CA GLU A 212 -1.23 -4.21 -16.73
C GLU A 212 -1.36 -2.68 -16.58
N PRO A 213 -1.67 -2.13 -15.39
CA PRO A 213 -1.85 -0.70 -15.25
C PRO A 213 -0.57 0.03 -15.62
N THR A 214 -0.74 1.22 -16.18
CA THR A 214 0.36 2.16 -16.35
C THR A 214 0.61 2.84 -15.01
N ILE A 215 1.81 2.68 -14.46
CA ILE A 215 2.25 3.38 -13.25
C ILE A 215 2.77 4.74 -13.66
N LYS A 216 2.20 5.80 -13.09
CA LYS A 216 2.53 7.17 -13.44
C LYS A 216 2.88 7.99 -12.22
N ARG A 217 3.82 8.93 -12.41
CA ARG A 217 4.11 10.01 -11.49
C ARG A 217 3.86 11.33 -12.20
N MET A 218 3.10 12.18 -11.55
CA MET A 218 2.64 13.46 -12.08
C MET A 218 3.20 14.63 -11.27
N GLN A 219 3.46 15.74 -11.93
CA GLN A 219 3.63 17.02 -11.26
C GLN A 219 2.24 17.67 -11.15
N GLU A 220 1.79 17.95 -9.93
CA GLU A 220 0.39 18.26 -9.61
C GLU A 220 -0.14 19.51 -10.35
N VAL A 221 0.45 20.68 -10.09
CA VAL A 221 -0.07 21.95 -10.62
C VAL A 221 0.05 22.05 -12.14
N GLN A 222 1.12 21.55 -12.71
CA GLN A 222 1.37 21.61 -14.15
C GLN A 222 0.71 20.47 -14.91
N ASN A 223 0.21 19.47 -14.18
CA ASN A 223 -0.42 18.25 -14.72
C ASN A 223 0.46 17.55 -15.78
N VAL A 224 1.76 17.46 -15.50
CA VAL A 224 2.76 16.88 -16.41
C VAL A 224 3.21 15.53 -15.89
N THR A 225 3.20 14.52 -16.75
CA THR A 225 3.76 13.20 -16.43
C THR A 225 5.28 13.27 -16.33
N VAL A 226 5.81 13.02 -15.14
CA VAL A 226 7.26 12.99 -14.86
C VAL A 226 7.86 11.63 -15.19
N SER A 227 7.13 10.56 -14.85
CA SER A 227 7.52 9.20 -15.23
C SER A 227 6.29 8.35 -15.50
N SER A 228 6.43 7.41 -16.44
CA SER A 228 5.36 6.49 -16.82
C SER A 228 5.97 5.17 -17.27
N TYR A 229 5.51 4.06 -16.72
CA TYR A 229 5.98 2.72 -17.09
C TYR A 229 4.95 1.65 -16.80
N LYS A 230 5.13 0.48 -17.41
CA LYS A 230 4.36 -0.73 -17.13
C LYS A 230 5.30 -1.82 -16.62
N THR A 231 4.87 -2.55 -15.60
CA THR A 231 5.65 -3.69 -15.08
C THR A 231 5.41 -4.99 -15.85
N GLY A 232 4.36 -5.01 -16.68
CA GLY A 232 3.94 -6.19 -17.43
C GLY A 232 3.27 -7.26 -16.56
N ILE A 233 2.77 -8.31 -17.22
CA ILE A 233 2.22 -9.49 -16.56
C ILE A 233 3.38 -10.42 -16.16
N ASN A 234 3.38 -10.89 -14.91
CA ASN A 234 4.33 -11.88 -14.43
C ASN A 234 3.65 -13.23 -14.26
N ALA A 235 4.02 -14.22 -15.08
CA ALA A 235 3.49 -15.58 -15.01
C ALA A 235 4.56 -16.55 -14.52
N LYS A 236 4.20 -17.43 -13.57
CA LYS A 236 5.06 -18.46 -13.02
C LYS A 236 4.32 -19.79 -12.99
N LEU A 237 4.91 -20.82 -13.58
CA LEU A 237 4.51 -22.22 -13.45
C LEU A 237 5.44 -22.91 -12.44
N SER A 238 4.88 -23.71 -11.55
CA SER A 238 5.61 -24.53 -10.59
C SER A 238 5.11 -25.95 -10.58
N ILE A 239 6.04 -26.91 -10.44
CA ILE A 239 5.76 -28.32 -10.27
C ILE A 239 6.46 -28.73 -8.97
N SER A 240 5.74 -29.36 -8.07
CA SER A 240 6.28 -29.89 -6.80
C SER A 240 6.10 -31.39 -6.75
N TYR A 241 7.13 -32.10 -6.27
CA TYR A 241 7.08 -33.53 -6.02
C TYR A 241 7.63 -33.85 -4.64
N ASN A 242 6.82 -34.54 -3.83
CA ASN A 242 7.19 -35.00 -2.50
C ASN A 242 7.52 -36.48 -2.57
N PHE A 243 8.68 -36.87 -2.08
CA PHE A 243 9.17 -38.26 -2.06
C PHE A 243 8.61 -39.06 -0.85
#